data_a9eab7bdcf3d8d5c2c9676415144f270
#
_entry.id   a9eab7bdcf3d8d5c2c9676415144f270
#
_cell.length_a   1.000
_cell.length_b   1.000
_cell.length_c   1.000
_cell.angle_alpha   90.00
_cell.angle_beta   90.00
_cell.angle_gamma   90.00
#
_symmetry.space_group_name_H-M   'P 1'
#
loop_
_entity.id
_entity.type
_entity.pdbx_description
1 polymer ?
#
loop_
_entity_poly.entity_id
_entity_poly.type
_entity_poly.pdbx_seq_one_letter_code
_entity_poly.pdbx_strand_id
1 'polypeptide(L)'
;MSNKMIGVLLGLNRDSVGDWIRCYEQGGFDVLCQFKYGANKSTLENHADSILSSFSQQPPINIKEAKSRIETMTGISRSPSQVRAFMQRHGLHYIKTGHIPAKADTEKQKAWVKKTLEPAIKKAQKEKCHLLFMDASHFILQPFICALWCKVRLFIKAASGRNRINVLGAVNAITKEVLTLSNTTYIDAQTIVAFLKQLREHYVDLPIKIVLDNARYQHCKFVEKEAKKLKITLLFLPSYSPNLNIIERLWKFTKKTILY
;
A
#
# COMPACT_ATOMS: atom_id res chain seq x y z
N MET A 1 40.31 -17.10 -48.19
CA MET A 1 38.91 -16.81 -48.55
C MET A 1 38.65 -15.32 -48.39
N SER A 2 37.92 -14.72 -49.33
CA SER A 2 37.57 -13.29 -49.17
C SER A 2 36.43 -13.10 -48.17
N ASN A 3 36.37 -11.94 -47.50
CA ASN A 3 35.32 -11.62 -46.54
C ASN A 3 33.92 -11.71 -47.19
N LYS A 4 33.82 -11.46 -48.50
CA LYS A 4 32.59 -11.63 -49.28
C LYS A 4 32.15 -13.11 -49.37
N MET A 5 33.08 -14.02 -49.57
CA MET A 5 32.79 -15.47 -49.62
C MET A 5 32.37 -15.98 -48.24
N ILE A 6 33.06 -15.56 -47.18
CA ILE A 6 32.73 -15.93 -45.81
C ILE A 6 31.33 -15.43 -45.45
N GLY A 7 30.99 -14.17 -45.80
CA GLY A 7 29.68 -13.60 -45.59
C GLY A 7 28.57 -14.38 -46.28
N VAL A 8 28.75 -14.75 -47.53
CA VAL A 8 27.79 -15.57 -48.28
C VAL A 8 27.58 -16.94 -47.65
N LEU A 9 28.66 -17.61 -47.24
CA LEU A 9 28.64 -18.94 -46.64
C LEU A 9 27.90 -18.96 -45.28
N LEU A 10 28.02 -17.89 -44.49
CA LEU A 10 27.48 -17.78 -43.14
C LEU A 10 26.17 -16.95 -43.09
N GLY A 11 25.68 -16.44 -44.21
CA GLY A 11 24.50 -15.56 -44.24
C GLY A 11 24.72 -14.21 -43.56
N LEU A 12 25.95 -13.69 -43.54
CA LEU A 12 26.35 -12.47 -42.84
C LEU A 12 26.75 -11.36 -43.82
N ASN A 13 26.67 -10.11 -43.37
CA ASN A 13 27.15 -8.98 -44.15
C ASN A 13 28.68 -9.01 -44.21
N ARG A 14 29.26 -8.73 -45.39
CA ARG A 14 30.68 -8.63 -45.63
C ARG A 14 31.43 -7.73 -44.65
N ASP A 15 30.82 -6.59 -44.33
CA ASP A 15 31.42 -5.56 -43.45
C ASP A 15 31.49 -6.06 -42.00
N SER A 16 30.45 -6.75 -41.53
CA SER A 16 30.45 -7.41 -40.22
C SER A 16 31.56 -8.47 -40.09
N VAL A 17 31.77 -9.25 -41.13
CA VAL A 17 32.90 -10.24 -41.19
C VAL A 17 34.24 -9.53 -41.09
N GLY A 18 34.41 -8.43 -41.83
CA GLY A 18 35.63 -7.61 -41.78
C GLY A 18 35.89 -6.98 -40.40
N ASP A 19 34.86 -6.51 -39.75
CA ASP A 19 34.96 -5.94 -38.40
C ASP A 19 35.34 -7.00 -37.36
N TRP A 20 34.74 -8.17 -37.43
CA TRP A 20 35.07 -9.26 -36.51
C TRP A 20 36.51 -9.80 -36.70
N ILE A 21 36.97 -9.89 -37.94
CA ILE A 21 38.39 -10.27 -38.22
C ILE A 21 39.31 -9.22 -37.61
N ARG A 22 39.07 -7.94 -37.81
CA ARG A 22 39.86 -6.86 -37.19
C ARG A 22 39.87 -6.92 -35.66
N CYS A 23 38.69 -7.13 -35.04
CA CYS A 23 38.57 -7.29 -33.59
C CYS A 23 39.42 -8.50 -33.10
N TYR A 24 39.38 -9.62 -33.84
CA TYR A 24 40.14 -10.79 -33.48
C TYR A 24 41.67 -10.56 -33.62
N GLU A 25 42.10 -9.91 -34.70
CA GLU A 25 43.52 -9.56 -34.92
C GLU A 25 44.05 -8.58 -33.85
N GLN A 26 43.21 -7.74 -33.28
CA GLN A 26 43.60 -6.77 -32.24
C GLN A 26 43.78 -7.39 -30.84
N GLY A 27 43.11 -8.46 -30.49
CA GLY A 27 43.21 -9.03 -29.15
C GLY A 27 42.55 -10.40 -28.97
N GLY A 28 42.44 -11.18 -30.05
CA GLY A 28 41.94 -12.54 -30.01
C GLY A 28 40.46 -12.65 -29.64
N PHE A 29 40.08 -13.78 -29.11
CA PHE A 29 38.67 -14.03 -28.69
C PHE A 29 38.21 -13.11 -27.58
N ASP A 30 39.09 -12.64 -26.71
CA ASP A 30 38.73 -11.77 -25.60
C ASP A 30 38.17 -10.41 -26.08
N VAL A 31 38.80 -9.83 -27.13
CA VAL A 31 38.28 -8.58 -27.73
C VAL A 31 37.10 -8.83 -28.64
N LEU A 32 37.10 -9.95 -29.39
CA LEU A 32 35.97 -10.32 -30.24
C LEU A 32 34.67 -10.53 -29.44
N CYS A 33 34.75 -11.11 -28.26
CA CYS A 33 33.62 -11.37 -27.36
C CYS A 33 33.21 -10.17 -26.49
N GLN A 34 33.98 -9.06 -26.53
CA GLN A 34 33.59 -7.83 -25.84
C GLN A 34 32.47 -7.10 -26.59
N PHE A 35 31.25 -7.31 -26.13
CA PHE A 35 30.14 -6.53 -26.62
C PHE A 35 30.19 -5.09 -26.06
N LYS A 36 30.55 -4.14 -26.92
CA LYS A 36 30.56 -2.70 -26.59
C LYS A 36 29.11 -2.12 -26.53
N TYR A 37 28.20 -2.83 -25.85
CA TYR A 37 26.87 -2.31 -25.61
C TYR A 37 26.91 -1.28 -24.47
N GLY A 38 26.34 -0.10 -24.70
CA GLY A 38 26.10 0.90 -23.66
C GLY A 38 27.12 2.04 -23.56
N ALA A 39 27.97 2.24 -24.56
CA ALA A 39 28.91 3.38 -24.57
C ALA A 39 28.23 4.77 -24.67
N ASN A 40 27.01 4.85 -25.16
CA ASN A 40 26.30 6.13 -25.31
C ASN A 40 25.47 6.43 -24.06
N LYS A 41 26.09 7.07 -23.08
CA LYS A 41 25.34 7.67 -21.95
C LYS A 41 24.36 8.71 -22.48
N SER A 42 23.15 8.71 -21.98
CA SER A 42 22.16 9.72 -22.32
C SER A 42 22.68 11.12 -21.92
N THR A 43 22.52 12.11 -22.77
CA THR A 43 22.90 13.49 -22.43
C THR A 43 22.15 14.02 -21.20
N LEU A 44 21.00 13.43 -20.83
CA LEU A 44 20.30 13.74 -19.59
C LEU A 44 21.08 13.38 -18.33
N GLU A 45 22.01 12.42 -18.41
CA GLU A 45 22.82 12.01 -17.24
C GLU A 45 23.69 13.18 -16.73
N ASN A 46 24.13 14.06 -17.62
CA ASN A 46 24.90 15.24 -17.22
C ASN A 46 24.08 16.24 -16.39
N HIS A 47 22.77 16.15 -16.41
CA HIS A 47 21.83 17.01 -15.69
C HIS A 47 21.07 16.25 -14.60
N ALA A 48 21.47 15.01 -14.29
CA ALA A 48 20.72 14.13 -13.39
C ALA A 48 20.51 14.78 -12.02
N ASP A 49 21.56 15.29 -11.39
CA ASP A 49 21.48 15.88 -10.04
C ASP A 49 20.52 17.06 -9.96
N SER A 50 20.55 17.96 -10.95
CA SER A 50 19.65 19.12 -10.99
C SER A 50 18.20 18.71 -11.20
N ILE A 51 17.94 17.73 -12.07
CA ILE A 51 16.60 17.19 -12.32
C ILE A 51 16.07 16.50 -11.06
N LEU A 52 16.86 15.64 -10.44
CA LEU A 52 16.47 14.90 -9.23
C LEU A 52 16.22 15.83 -8.05
N SER A 53 17.05 16.84 -7.86
CA SER A 53 16.83 17.86 -6.82
C SER A 53 15.51 18.61 -7.04
N SER A 54 15.22 19.05 -8.26
CA SER A 54 13.95 19.70 -8.61
C SER A 54 12.75 18.79 -8.38
N PHE A 55 12.86 17.49 -8.74
CA PHE A 55 11.77 16.52 -8.58
C PHE A 55 11.59 16.08 -7.13
N SER A 56 12.63 16.15 -6.32
CA SER A 56 12.52 15.91 -4.87
C SER A 56 11.77 17.02 -4.14
N GLN A 57 11.98 18.26 -4.55
CA GLN A 57 11.27 19.42 -4.00
C GLN A 57 9.81 19.46 -4.47
N GLN A 58 9.59 19.17 -5.74
CA GLN A 58 8.28 19.24 -6.37
C GLN A 58 8.09 18.04 -7.33
N PRO A 59 7.59 16.89 -6.84
CA PRO A 59 7.40 15.70 -7.65
C PRO A 59 6.42 15.94 -8.81
N PRO A 60 6.75 15.51 -10.05
CA PRO A 60 5.84 15.64 -11.18
C PRO A 60 4.66 14.66 -11.06
N ILE A 61 3.46 15.12 -11.42
CA ILE A 61 2.23 14.32 -11.31
C ILE A 61 2.18 13.21 -12.38
N ASN A 62 2.77 13.48 -13.55
CA ASN A 62 2.76 12.55 -14.67
C ASN A 62 3.99 12.74 -15.57
N ILE A 63 4.20 11.78 -16.49
CA ILE A 63 5.35 11.79 -17.40
C ILE A 63 5.35 12.98 -18.38
N LYS A 64 4.19 13.51 -18.76
CA LYS A 64 4.12 14.68 -19.65
C LYS A 64 4.68 15.93 -18.95
N GLU A 65 4.31 16.12 -17.70
CA GLU A 65 4.83 17.20 -16.87
C GLU A 65 6.33 17.03 -16.62
N ALA A 66 6.77 15.82 -16.26
CA ALA A 66 8.19 15.53 -16.08
C ALA A 66 8.99 15.86 -17.35
N LYS A 67 8.51 15.47 -18.53
CA LYS A 67 9.12 15.79 -19.81
C LYS A 67 9.24 17.30 -20.00
N SER A 68 8.14 18.05 -19.86
CA SER A 68 8.10 19.49 -20.04
C SER A 68 9.09 20.22 -19.11
N ARG A 69 9.13 19.82 -17.84
CA ARG A 69 10.07 20.40 -16.86
C ARG A 69 11.53 20.09 -17.19
N ILE A 70 11.85 18.84 -17.58
CA ILE A 70 13.19 18.47 -18.04
C ILE A 70 13.60 19.31 -19.25
N GLU A 71 12.71 19.46 -20.23
CA GLU A 71 12.96 20.25 -21.44
C GLU A 71 13.21 21.72 -21.11
N THR A 72 12.41 22.29 -20.20
CA THR A 72 12.62 23.69 -19.73
C THR A 72 13.94 23.88 -19.00
N MET A 73 14.34 22.90 -18.15
CA MET A 73 15.56 22.99 -17.33
C MET A 73 16.85 22.73 -18.13
N THR A 74 16.78 21.84 -19.11
CA THR A 74 18.01 21.33 -19.79
C THR A 74 18.09 21.68 -21.27
N GLY A 75 16.98 22.14 -21.86
CA GLY A 75 16.87 22.33 -23.33
C GLY A 75 16.81 21.01 -24.11
N ILE A 76 16.81 19.85 -23.43
CA ILE A 76 16.88 18.54 -24.06
C ILE A 76 15.47 17.94 -24.14
N SER A 77 14.95 17.80 -25.36
CA SER A 77 13.69 17.09 -25.58
C SER A 77 13.89 15.58 -25.69
N ARG A 78 13.06 14.82 -24.98
CA ARG A 78 13.07 13.34 -25.00
C ARG A 78 11.63 12.81 -25.10
N SER A 79 11.48 11.59 -25.63
CA SER A 79 10.19 10.92 -25.67
C SER A 79 9.71 10.57 -24.25
N PRO A 80 8.39 10.45 -24.01
CA PRO A 80 7.86 10.05 -22.70
C PRO A 80 8.43 8.71 -22.19
N SER A 81 8.73 7.78 -23.09
CA SER A 81 9.35 6.49 -22.75
C SER A 81 10.77 6.66 -22.24
N GLN A 82 11.56 7.51 -22.88
CA GLN A 82 12.93 7.81 -22.48
C GLN A 82 12.97 8.55 -21.13
N VAL A 83 12.06 9.51 -20.91
CA VAL A 83 11.92 10.18 -19.62
C VAL A 83 11.56 9.20 -18.52
N ARG A 84 10.60 8.29 -18.77
CA ARG A 84 10.24 7.24 -17.80
C ARG A 84 11.44 6.35 -17.48
N ALA A 85 12.17 5.88 -18.49
CA ALA A 85 13.34 5.05 -18.29
C ALA A 85 14.45 5.77 -17.50
N PHE A 86 14.68 7.06 -17.76
CA PHE A 86 15.59 7.91 -16.98
C PHE A 86 15.15 7.97 -15.51
N MET A 87 13.89 8.33 -15.24
CA MET A 87 13.37 8.43 -13.88
C MET A 87 13.50 7.11 -13.12
N GLN A 88 13.18 5.97 -13.77
CA GLN A 88 13.27 4.65 -13.14
C GLN A 88 14.72 4.25 -12.82
N ARG A 89 15.68 4.54 -13.69
CA ARG A 89 17.11 4.29 -13.43
C ARG A 89 17.62 5.05 -12.20
N HIS A 90 17.08 6.25 -11.97
CA HIS A 90 17.41 7.07 -10.81
C HIS A 90 16.51 6.81 -9.58
N GLY A 91 15.82 5.68 -9.54
CA GLY A 91 15.02 5.26 -8.38
C GLY A 91 13.69 5.99 -8.18
N LEU A 92 13.25 6.79 -9.16
CA LEU A 92 11.93 7.43 -9.11
C LEU A 92 10.86 6.46 -9.59
N HIS A 93 9.90 6.18 -8.73
CA HIS A 93 8.77 5.29 -9.01
C HIS A 93 7.45 6.06 -8.96
N TYR A 94 6.50 5.67 -9.80
CA TYR A 94 5.14 6.22 -9.72
C TYR A 94 4.40 5.61 -8.54
N ILE A 95 4.36 6.33 -7.42
CA ILE A 95 3.81 5.87 -6.14
C ILE A 95 2.60 6.72 -5.80
N LYS A 96 1.50 6.07 -5.38
CA LYS A 96 0.33 6.79 -4.89
C LYS A 96 0.67 7.48 -3.56
N THR A 97 0.33 8.78 -3.48
CA THR A 97 0.49 9.55 -2.24
C THR A 97 -0.32 8.93 -1.11
N GLY A 98 0.28 8.83 0.08
CA GLY A 98 -0.40 8.43 1.30
C GLY A 98 -1.03 9.64 1.99
N HIS A 99 -2.12 9.41 2.73
CA HIS A 99 -2.75 10.39 3.59
C HIS A 99 -2.36 10.11 5.05
N ILE A 100 -1.81 11.10 5.73
CA ILE A 100 -1.55 11.07 7.17
C ILE A 100 -2.44 12.14 7.79
N PRO A 101 -3.25 11.80 8.83
CA PRO A 101 -4.05 12.81 9.52
C PRO A 101 -3.14 13.92 10.05
N ALA A 102 -3.42 15.19 9.71
CA ALA A 102 -2.59 16.33 10.07
C ALA A 102 -2.39 16.51 11.59
N LYS A 103 -3.30 15.95 12.40
CA LYS A 103 -3.26 15.97 13.87
C LYS A 103 -2.65 14.70 14.48
N ALA A 104 -2.07 13.82 13.68
CA ALA A 104 -1.43 12.60 14.19
C ALA A 104 -0.12 12.94 14.89
N ASP A 105 0.03 12.51 16.15
CA ASP A 105 1.24 12.65 16.95
C ASP A 105 2.02 11.33 16.91
N THR A 106 3.04 11.28 16.09
CA THR A 106 3.85 10.07 15.88
C THR A 106 4.60 9.63 17.15
N GLU A 107 5.01 10.57 17.99
CA GLU A 107 5.73 10.23 19.24
C GLU A 107 4.78 9.62 20.26
N LYS A 108 3.57 10.15 20.39
CA LYS A 108 2.53 9.53 21.24
C LYS A 108 2.14 8.14 20.73
N GLN A 109 2.05 7.96 19.40
CA GLN A 109 1.78 6.64 18.82
C GLN A 109 2.87 5.64 19.15
N LYS A 110 4.16 5.99 18.96
CA LYS A 110 5.31 5.13 19.30
C LYS A 110 5.35 4.81 20.79
N ALA A 111 5.15 5.81 21.66
CA ALA A 111 5.12 5.61 23.10
C ALA A 111 3.99 4.67 23.53
N TRP A 112 2.80 4.81 22.97
CA TRP A 112 1.66 3.95 23.25
C TRP A 112 1.90 2.51 22.77
N VAL A 113 2.44 2.33 21.57
CA VAL A 113 2.81 1.00 21.04
C VAL A 113 3.76 0.31 22.01
N LYS A 114 4.84 0.98 22.41
CA LYS A 114 5.87 0.42 23.30
C LYS A 114 5.37 0.13 24.71
N LYS A 115 4.54 1.03 25.28
CA LYS A 115 4.04 0.90 26.67
C LYS A 115 2.82 -0.01 26.80
N THR A 116 1.94 -0.07 25.79
CA THR A 116 0.62 -0.71 25.90
C THR A 116 0.47 -1.87 24.96
N LEU A 117 0.73 -1.68 23.65
CA LEU A 117 0.44 -2.69 22.65
C LEU A 117 1.43 -3.86 22.67
N GLU A 118 2.73 -3.60 22.65
CA GLU A 118 3.76 -4.65 22.66
C GLU A 118 3.66 -5.58 23.89
N PRO A 119 3.49 -5.06 25.13
CA PRO A 119 3.26 -5.93 26.29
C PRO A 119 1.97 -6.75 26.19
N ALA A 120 0.92 -6.21 25.56
CA ALA A 120 -0.33 -6.95 25.35
C ALA A 120 -0.15 -8.07 24.32
N ILE A 121 0.56 -7.79 23.20
CA ILE A 121 0.91 -8.80 22.19
C ILE A 121 1.75 -9.92 22.81
N LYS A 122 2.80 -9.58 23.57
CA LYS A 122 3.65 -10.57 24.26
C LYS A 122 2.87 -11.45 25.23
N LYS A 123 1.88 -10.89 25.94
CA LYS A 123 0.99 -11.66 26.82
C LYS A 123 0.06 -12.59 26.03
N ALA A 124 -0.49 -12.12 24.92
CA ALA A 124 -1.35 -12.90 24.05
C ALA A 124 -0.60 -14.06 23.37
N GLN A 125 0.65 -13.80 22.91
CA GLN A 125 1.52 -14.85 22.35
C GLN A 125 1.89 -15.96 23.37
N LYS A 126 1.89 -15.62 24.67
CA LYS A 126 2.11 -16.59 25.76
C LYS A 126 0.80 -17.19 26.29
N GLU A 127 -0.27 -17.08 25.54
CA GLU A 127 -1.60 -17.59 25.90
C GLU A 127 -2.10 -17.16 27.29
N LYS A 128 -1.74 -15.94 27.72
CA LYS A 128 -2.17 -15.37 29.01
C LYS A 128 -3.37 -14.42 28.90
N CYS A 129 -3.78 -14.09 27.69
CA CYS A 129 -4.96 -13.27 27.40
C CYS A 129 -5.31 -13.35 25.91
N HIS A 130 -6.58 -13.11 25.57
CA HIS A 130 -6.99 -12.81 24.21
C HIS A 130 -6.77 -11.31 23.91
N LEU A 131 -6.12 -10.99 22.81
CA LEU A 131 -5.94 -9.62 22.34
C LEU A 131 -6.76 -9.42 21.08
N LEU A 132 -7.80 -8.60 21.17
CA LEU A 132 -8.74 -8.31 20.09
C LEU A 132 -8.58 -6.87 19.63
N PHE A 133 -8.77 -6.62 18.34
CA PHE A 133 -8.89 -5.29 17.76
C PHE A 133 -10.33 -5.10 17.31
N MET A 134 -11.01 -4.11 17.84
CA MET A 134 -12.43 -3.86 17.61
C MET A 134 -12.63 -2.53 16.89
N ASP A 135 -13.55 -2.53 15.93
CA ASP A 135 -13.97 -1.32 15.22
C ASP A 135 -15.33 -1.55 14.55
N ALA A 136 -15.98 -0.44 14.20
CA ALA A 136 -17.26 -0.43 13.51
C ALA A 136 -17.09 0.01 12.06
N SER A 137 -17.68 -0.73 11.14
CA SER A 137 -17.71 -0.38 9.72
C SER A 137 -19.11 -0.27 9.19
N HIS A 138 -19.33 0.73 8.31
CA HIS A 138 -20.58 0.91 7.60
C HIS A 138 -20.46 0.39 6.17
N PHE A 139 -21.38 -0.46 5.77
CA PHE A 139 -21.54 -0.95 4.42
C PHE A 139 -22.79 -0.33 3.83
N ILE A 140 -22.61 0.49 2.79
CA ILE A 140 -23.70 1.18 2.10
C ILE A 140 -23.99 0.40 0.83
N LEU A 141 -25.25 0.05 0.62
CA LEU A 141 -25.71 -0.58 -0.61
C LEU A 141 -25.71 0.47 -1.74
N GLN A 142 -24.55 0.71 -2.31
CA GLN A 142 -24.38 1.56 -3.49
C GLN A 142 -23.57 0.81 -4.52
N PRO A 143 -23.89 0.93 -5.81
CA PRO A 143 -23.04 0.35 -6.85
C PRO A 143 -21.68 1.00 -6.80
N PHE A 144 -20.67 0.16 -6.83
CA PHE A 144 -19.29 0.63 -6.84
C PHE A 144 -18.93 1.12 -8.23
N ILE A 145 -18.45 2.37 -8.31
CA ILE A 145 -17.99 2.95 -9.58
C ILE A 145 -16.49 2.71 -9.70
N CYS A 146 -16.09 1.87 -10.63
CA CYS A 146 -14.69 1.57 -10.94
C CYS A 146 -14.37 1.83 -12.42
N ALA A 147 -13.07 1.89 -12.74
CA ALA A 147 -12.61 1.94 -14.13
C ALA A 147 -12.58 0.51 -14.70
N LEU A 148 -13.27 0.31 -15.82
CA LEU A 148 -13.33 -0.95 -16.55
C LEU A 148 -12.81 -0.78 -17.97
N TRP A 149 -12.23 -1.84 -18.54
CA TRP A 149 -11.90 -1.90 -19.94
C TRP A 149 -13.18 -2.17 -20.74
N CYS A 150 -13.75 -1.14 -21.36
CA CYS A 150 -14.99 -1.25 -22.16
C CYS A 150 -14.94 -0.30 -23.35
N LYS A 151 -15.66 -0.66 -24.42
CA LYS A 151 -15.76 0.18 -25.63
C LYS A 151 -16.60 1.43 -25.40
N VAL A 152 -17.64 1.33 -24.55
CA VAL A 152 -18.58 2.41 -24.26
C VAL A 152 -18.75 2.48 -22.75
N ARG A 153 -18.93 3.69 -22.20
CA ARG A 153 -19.13 3.90 -20.77
C ARG A 153 -20.37 3.14 -20.28
N LEU A 154 -20.17 2.26 -19.32
CA LEU A 154 -21.26 1.52 -18.69
C LEU A 154 -21.88 2.36 -17.56
N PHE A 155 -23.21 2.38 -17.53
CA PHE A 155 -23.99 3.02 -16.46
C PHE A 155 -24.67 1.92 -15.64
N ILE A 156 -24.36 1.90 -14.34
CA ILE A 156 -24.94 0.94 -13.39
C ILE A 156 -26.14 1.61 -12.73
N LYS A 157 -27.29 0.95 -12.74
CA LYS A 157 -28.47 1.44 -12.02
C LYS A 157 -28.20 1.38 -10.53
N ALA A 158 -28.27 2.52 -9.86
CA ALA A 158 -28.13 2.65 -8.42
C ALA A 158 -29.51 2.72 -7.75
N ALA A 159 -29.67 2.04 -6.63
CA ALA A 159 -30.83 2.26 -5.78
C ALA A 159 -30.79 3.69 -5.20
N SER A 160 -31.91 4.39 -5.23
CA SER A 160 -32.02 5.76 -4.67
C SER A 160 -32.01 5.78 -3.14
N GLY A 161 -32.12 4.64 -2.46
CA GLY A 161 -32.09 4.50 -1.00
C GLY A 161 -30.67 4.33 -0.44
N ARG A 162 -30.40 4.94 0.71
CA ARG A 162 -29.14 4.74 1.46
C ARG A 162 -29.27 3.61 2.48
N ASN A 163 -29.64 2.42 2.01
CA ASN A 163 -29.64 1.25 2.89
C ASN A 163 -28.19 0.98 3.34
N ARG A 164 -27.98 0.98 4.65
CA ARG A 164 -26.68 0.68 5.24
C ARG A 164 -26.81 -0.46 6.23
N ILE A 165 -25.77 -1.28 6.28
CA ILE A 165 -25.56 -2.26 7.33
C ILE A 165 -24.34 -1.79 8.13
N ASN A 166 -24.51 -1.71 9.44
CA ASN A 166 -23.39 -1.43 10.34
C ASN A 166 -22.89 -2.77 10.87
N VAL A 167 -21.59 -2.98 10.81
CA VAL A 167 -20.94 -4.17 11.32
C VAL A 167 -19.93 -3.75 12.36
N LEU A 168 -20.17 -4.15 13.61
CA LEU A 168 -19.19 -4.08 14.67
C LEU A 168 -18.40 -5.38 14.65
N GLY A 169 -17.10 -5.31 14.56
CA GLY A 169 -16.25 -6.50 14.48
C GLY A 169 -15.10 -6.46 15.45
N ALA A 170 -14.63 -7.64 15.81
CA ALA A 170 -13.40 -7.83 16.58
C ALA A 170 -12.56 -8.92 15.93
N VAL A 171 -11.27 -8.64 15.71
CA VAL A 171 -10.31 -9.61 15.17
C VAL A 171 -9.29 -9.97 16.23
N ASN A 172 -9.08 -11.26 16.44
CA ASN A 172 -8.06 -11.75 17.34
C ASN A 172 -6.67 -11.54 16.72
N ALA A 173 -5.76 -10.90 17.46
CA ALA A 173 -4.42 -10.58 16.98
C ALA A 173 -3.57 -11.84 16.67
N ILE A 174 -3.81 -12.95 17.35
CA ILE A 174 -3.02 -14.18 17.24
C ILE A 174 -3.70 -15.16 16.28
N THR A 175 -4.93 -15.61 16.60
CA THR A 175 -5.66 -16.62 15.82
C THR A 175 -6.21 -16.10 14.50
N LYS A 176 -6.33 -14.77 14.35
CA LYS A 176 -6.98 -14.09 13.20
C LYS A 176 -8.48 -14.37 13.08
N GLU A 177 -9.06 -15.01 14.06
CA GLU A 177 -10.50 -15.22 14.14
C GLU A 177 -11.24 -13.88 14.20
N VAL A 178 -12.38 -13.79 13.53
CA VAL A 178 -13.18 -12.57 13.43
C VAL A 178 -14.58 -12.86 13.96
N LEU A 179 -15.00 -12.11 14.95
CA LEU A 179 -16.38 -12.10 15.46
C LEU A 179 -17.05 -10.79 15.04
N THR A 180 -18.33 -10.86 14.68
CA THR A 180 -19.08 -9.69 14.23
C THR A 180 -20.48 -9.65 14.84
N LEU A 181 -20.98 -8.42 15.00
CA LEU A 181 -22.38 -8.12 15.30
C LEU A 181 -22.85 -7.08 14.29
N SER A 182 -23.93 -7.35 13.60
CA SER A 182 -24.47 -6.44 12.59
C SER A 182 -25.84 -5.88 12.97
N ASN A 183 -26.11 -4.64 12.59
CA ASN A 183 -27.42 -4.04 12.68
C ASN A 183 -27.68 -3.06 11.52
N THR A 184 -28.93 -2.68 11.32
CA THR A 184 -29.35 -1.71 10.30
C THR A 184 -29.67 -0.33 10.88
N THR A 185 -29.53 -0.16 12.19
CA THR A 185 -29.84 1.07 12.92
C THR A 185 -28.58 1.90 13.19
N TYR A 186 -28.12 1.93 14.43
CA TYR A 186 -26.94 2.66 14.87
C TYR A 186 -26.07 1.76 15.77
N ILE A 187 -24.77 2.03 15.78
CA ILE A 187 -23.86 1.45 16.76
C ILE A 187 -23.75 2.46 17.90
N ASP A 188 -24.30 2.09 19.03
CA ASP A 188 -24.34 2.86 20.26
C ASP A 188 -23.66 2.12 21.42
N ALA A 189 -23.69 2.69 22.61
CA ALA A 189 -23.10 2.08 23.80
C ALA A 189 -23.77 0.73 24.17
N GLN A 190 -25.07 0.56 23.88
CA GLN A 190 -25.79 -0.70 24.15
C GLN A 190 -25.32 -1.79 23.20
N THR A 191 -25.14 -1.46 21.92
CA THR A 191 -24.59 -2.37 20.90
C THR A 191 -23.19 -2.82 21.27
N ILE A 192 -22.35 -1.89 21.77
CA ILE A 192 -21.00 -2.22 22.26
C ILE A 192 -21.09 -3.21 23.42
N VAL A 193 -21.93 -2.95 24.43
CA VAL A 193 -22.08 -3.85 25.58
C VAL A 193 -22.60 -5.22 25.16
N ALA A 194 -23.58 -5.29 24.25
CA ALA A 194 -24.07 -6.57 23.70
C ALA A 194 -22.92 -7.36 23.04
N PHE A 195 -22.08 -6.68 22.25
CA PHE A 195 -20.94 -7.32 21.61
C PHE A 195 -19.86 -7.74 22.61
N LEU A 196 -19.58 -6.96 23.66
CA LEU A 196 -18.67 -7.36 24.73
C LEU A 196 -19.13 -8.65 25.44
N LYS A 197 -20.45 -8.81 25.65
CA LYS A 197 -21.02 -10.05 26.20
C LYS A 197 -20.81 -11.22 25.25
N GLN A 198 -21.12 -11.06 23.97
CA GLN A 198 -20.86 -12.08 22.94
C GLN A 198 -19.38 -12.49 22.89
N LEU A 199 -18.44 -11.53 22.96
CA LEU A 199 -17.02 -11.82 23.02
C LEU A 199 -16.65 -12.59 24.29
N ARG A 200 -17.25 -12.27 25.43
CA ARG A 200 -16.99 -12.98 26.69
C ARG A 200 -17.55 -14.41 26.68
N GLU A 201 -18.70 -14.62 26.06
CA GLU A 201 -19.29 -15.95 25.86
C GLU A 201 -18.44 -16.83 24.96
N HIS A 202 -17.83 -16.25 23.95
CA HIS A 202 -16.96 -16.96 23.01
C HIS A 202 -15.57 -17.27 23.60
N TYR A 203 -14.96 -16.32 24.29
CA TYR A 203 -13.64 -16.45 24.92
C TYR A 203 -13.79 -16.61 26.44
N VAL A 204 -14.15 -17.80 26.91
CA VAL A 204 -14.47 -18.03 28.33
C VAL A 204 -13.26 -18.20 29.25
N ASP A 205 -12.15 -18.68 28.72
CA ASP A 205 -11.02 -19.22 29.44
C ASP A 205 -10.05 -18.16 29.98
N LEU A 206 -9.73 -17.15 29.16
CA LEU A 206 -8.67 -16.17 29.46
C LEU A 206 -9.22 -14.73 29.58
N PRO A 207 -8.48 -13.83 30.24
CA PRO A 207 -8.78 -12.41 30.23
C PRO A 207 -8.74 -11.85 28.79
N ILE A 208 -9.68 -10.97 28.46
CA ILE A 208 -9.76 -10.33 27.15
C ILE A 208 -9.21 -8.91 27.26
N LYS A 209 -8.36 -8.53 26.30
CA LYS A 209 -7.94 -7.15 26.05
C LYS A 209 -8.43 -6.71 24.70
N ILE A 210 -9.10 -5.58 24.63
CA ILE A 210 -9.66 -5.05 23.38
C ILE A 210 -9.00 -3.72 23.09
N VAL A 211 -8.38 -3.62 21.90
CA VAL A 211 -7.89 -2.37 21.33
C VAL A 211 -9.02 -1.75 20.52
N LEU A 212 -9.34 -0.49 20.81
CA LEU A 212 -10.45 0.24 20.18
C LEU A 212 -10.13 1.73 20.06
N ASP A 213 -10.86 2.43 19.21
CA ASP A 213 -10.68 3.87 19.03
C ASP A 213 -11.29 4.67 20.20
N ASN A 214 -11.12 6.00 20.16
CA ASN A 214 -11.63 6.91 21.17
C ASN A 214 -13.02 7.47 20.84
N ALA A 215 -13.88 6.73 20.12
CA ALA A 215 -15.23 7.19 19.84
C ALA A 215 -16.03 7.37 21.14
N ARG A 216 -16.80 8.45 21.24
CA ARG A 216 -17.53 8.81 22.47
C ARG A 216 -18.44 7.70 23.00
N TYR A 217 -19.09 6.95 22.12
CA TYR A 217 -19.97 5.84 22.49
C TYR A 217 -19.22 4.61 22.97
N GLN A 218 -17.93 4.47 22.65
CA GLN A 218 -17.04 3.42 23.15
C GLN A 218 -16.39 3.83 24.48
N HIS A 219 -16.04 5.12 24.62
CA HIS A 219 -15.39 5.68 25.80
C HIS A 219 -16.41 6.34 26.73
N CYS A 220 -17.34 5.57 27.27
CA CYS A 220 -18.34 6.05 28.23
C CYS A 220 -18.37 5.17 29.48
N LYS A 221 -18.77 5.77 30.60
CA LYS A 221 -18.81 5.09 31.92
C LYS A 221 -19.63 3.80 31.91
N PHE A 222 -20.69 3.76 31.10
CA PHE A 222 -21.54 2.57 30.97
C PHE A 222 -20.77 1.40 30.36
N VAL A 223 -20.09 1.60 29.22
CA VAL A 223 -19.27 0.57 28.54
C VAL A 223 -18.11 0.12 29.43
N GLU A 224 -17.41 1.06 30.07
CA GLU A 224 -16.29 0.75 30.97
C GLU A 224 -16.72 -0.09 32.18
N LYS A 225 -17.89 0.22 32.76
CA LYS A 225 -18.44 -0.52 33.89
C LYS A 225 -18.81 -1.97 33.49
N GLU A 226 -19.46 -2.13 32.35
CA GLU A 226 -19.82 -3.47 31.85
C GLU A 226 -18.59 -4.27 31.42
N ALA A 227 -17.61 -3.65 30.76
CA ALA A 227 -16.35 -4.30 30.41
C ALA A 227 -15.63 -4.85 31.66
N LYS A 228 -15.57 -4.05 32.74
CA LYS A 228 -15.00 -4.50 34.04
C LYS A 228 -15.71 -5.72 34.61
N LYS A 229 -17.05 -5.73 34.59
CA LYS A 229 -17.85 -6.90 35.04
C LYS A 229 -17.53 -8.16 34.24
N LEU A 230 -17.30 -8.01 32.96
CA LEU A 230 -16.95 -9.09 32.02
C LEU A 230 -15.48 -9.47 32.05
N LYS A 231 -14.65 -8.87 32.92
CA LYS A 231 -13.18 -9.05 32.97
C LYS A 231 -12.49 -8.73 31.63
N ILE A 232 -13.00 -7.72 30.95
CA ILE A 232 -12.46 -7.19 29.67
C ILE A 232 -11.70 -5.89 29.96
N THR A 233 -10.47 -5.79 29.50
CA THR A 233 -9.65 -4.59 29.57
C THR A 233 -9.73 -3.83 28.28
N LEU A 234 -10.20 -2.59 28.29
CA LEU A 234 -10.25 -1.71 27.13
C LEU A 234 -8.93 -0.95 26.99
N LEU A 235 -8.33 -0.98 25.80
CA LEU A 235 -7.09 -0.30 25.46
C LEU A 235 -7.38 0.72 24.36
N PHE A 236 -7.59 1.97 24.76
CA PHE A 236 -7.92 3.03 23.82
C PHE A 236 -6.68 3.48 23.02
N LEU A 237 -6.84 3.59 21.70
CA LEU A 237 -5.82 4.09 20.79
C LEU A 237 -5.56 5.58 21.02
N PRO A 238 -4.34 6.08 20.77
CA PRO A 238 -4.11 7.51 20.68
C PRO A 238 -5.02 8.15 19.63
N SER A 239 -5.40 9.39 19.82
CA SER A 239 -6.22 10.12 18.86
C SER A 239 -5.54 10.17 17.49
N TYR A 240 -6.33 10.07 16.42
CA TYR A 240 -5.84 10.09 15.04
C TYR A 240 -4.82 8.99 14.69
N SER A 241 -5.03 7.78 15.22
CA SER A 241 -4.12 6.63 15.02
C SER A 241 -4.78 5.41 14.36
N PRO A 242 -5.48 5.56 13.21
CA PRO A 242 -6.16 4.46 12.54
C PRO A 242 -5.17 3.37 12.08
N ASN A 243 -3.95 3.77 11.72
CA ASN A 243 -2.89 2.87 11.29
C ASN A 243 -2.51 1.79 12.34
N LEU A 244 -2.84 2.00 13.61
CA LEU A 244 -2.58 1.05 14.70
C LEU A 244 -3.71 0.03 14.91
N ASN A 245 -4.88 0.22 14.27
CA ASN A 245 -5.98 -0.72 14.35
C ASN A 245 -5.98 -1.69 13.15
N ILE A 246 -5.61 -2.95 13.39
CA ILE A 246 -5.48 -3.95 12.32
C ILE A 246 -6.82 -4.28 11.65
N ILE A 247 -7.94 -4.14 12.36
CA ILE A 247 -9.27 -4.44 11.80
C ILE A 247 -9.66 -3.47 10.68
N GLU A 248 -9.12 -2.26 10.63
CA GLU A 248 -9.34 -1.35 9.50
C GLU A 248 -8.83 -1.92 8.18
N ARG A 249 -7.73 -2.68 8.21
CA ARG A 249 -7.22 -3.38 7.03
C ARG A 249 -8.19 -4.48 6.58
N LEU A 250 -8.80 -5.18 7.55
CA LEU A 250 -9.83 -6.17 7.28
C LEU A 250 -11.04 -5.51 6.61
N TRP A 251 -11.54 -4.40 7.15
CA TRP A 251 -12.65 -3.67 6.54
C TRP A 251 -12.34 -3.20 5.13
N LYS A 252 -11.13 -2.69 4.90
CA LYS A 252 -10.69 -2.28 3.56
C LYS A 252 -10.67 -3.46 2.59
N PHE A 253 -10.17 -4.61 3.03
CA PHE A 253 -10.17 -5.83 2.22
C PHE A 253 -11.59 -6.32 1.93
N THR A 254 -12.44 -6.43 2.94
CA THR A 254 -13.82 -6.87 2.82
C THR A 254 -14.63 -5.97 1.88
N LYS A 255 -14.53 -4.64 2.06
CA LYS A 255 -15.18 -3.68 1.16
C LYS A 255 -14.71 -3.85 -0.27
N LYS A 256 -13.42 -4.04 -0.49
CA LYS A 256 -12.86 -4.28 -1.82
C LYS A 256 -13.39 -5.57 -2.45
N THR A 257 -13.58 -6.63 -1.69
CA THR A 257 -13.98 -7.95 -2.20
C THR A 257 -15.48 -8.06 -2.43
N ILE A 258 -16.30 -7.43 -1.57
CA ILE A 258 -17.76 -7.54 -1.63
C ILE A 258 -18.39 -6.46 -2.51
N LEU A 259 -17.81 -5.26 -2.56
CA LEU A 259 -18.38 -4.11 -3.26
C LEU A 259 -17.75 -3.87 -4.64
N TYR A 260 -16.73 -4.67 -5.02
CA TYR A 260 -16.08 -4.63 -6.34
C TYR A 260 -16.49 -5.87 -7.17
#